data_1625306539a644032263da9648f35610
#
_entry.id   1625306539a644032263da9648f35610
#
_cell.length_a   1.000
_cell.length_b   1.000
_cell.length_c   1.000
_cell.angle_alpha   90.00
_cell.angle_beta   90.00
_cell.angle_gamma   90.00
#
_symmetry.space_group_name_H-M   'P 1'
#
loop_
_entity.id
_entity.type
_entity.pdbx_description
1 polymer ?
#
loop_
_entity_poly.entity_id
_entity_poly.type
_entity_poly.pdbx_seq_one_letter_code
_entity_poly.pdbx_strand_id
1 'polypeptide(L)'
;MDAIKHIDSFFMRNFIRDVKEKQGQDFYVFGEFWNGNEEDNNTYLEKIEKRFDLVDVSLHNNLHKASTAGSDYDLTTIFDHSLVKNHPEHAVTFVDNHDTQRGQALESTVEEWFKPAAYALILLREDGLPCLFYGDYYGIEGEFAQENFQEILDTLLYARKDLAYGKQTDYFDDPNCIGWTRSGNEDGSPLAVTISNDAANSKSMEIGSDWAGQTFYDILGNCSDTVTIDEDGWGDFPVSEKSVSVWTIQD
;
A
#
# COMPACT_ATOMS: atom_id res chain seq x y z
N MET A 1 5.50 -16.88 -8.70
CA MET A 1 6.50 -17.38 -9.71
C MET A 1 7.56 -16.32 -9.84
N ASP A 2 8.79 -16.75 -9.80
CA ASP A 2 9.98 -15.90 -9.77
C ASP A 2 10.55 -15.69 -11.18
N ALA A 3 11.15 -14.52 -11.45
CA ALA A 3 11.90 -14.18 -12.67
C ALA A 3 11.19 -14.46 -14.01
N ILE A 4 9.87 -14.33 -14.07
CA ILE A 4 9.10 -14.67 -15.29
C ILE A 4 9.41 -13.77 -16.50
N LYS A 5 10.05 -12.64 -16.29
CA LYS A 5 10.57 -11.77 -17.36
C LYS A 5 11.49 -12.51 -18.32
N HIS A 6 12.19 -13.54 -17.84
CA HIS A 6 13.15 -14.34 -18.61
C HIS A 6 12.53 -15.59 -19.25
N ILE A 7 11.21 -15.77 -19.11
CA ILE A 7 10.46 -16.91 -19.64
C ILE A 7 9.50 -16.41 -20.72
N ASP A 8 9.39 -17.17 -21.80
CA ASP A 8 8.47 -16.84 -22.89
C ASP A 8 7.03 -16.69 -22.40
N SER A 9 6.38 -15.58 -22.73
CA SER A 9 5.03 -15.24 -22.23
C SER A 9 3.97 -16.22 -22.72
N PHE A 10 4.10 -16.77 -23.95
CA PHE A 10 3.17 -17.77 -24.45
C PHE A 10 3.31 -19.11 -23.68
N PHE A 11 4.54 -19.49 -23.33
CA PHE A 11 4.76 -20.63 -22.44
C PHE A 11 4.10 -20.39 -21.09
N MET A 12 4.33 -19.25 -20.45
CA MET A 12 3.77 -18.91 -19.14
C MET A 12 2.23 -18.94 -19.15
N ARG A 13 1.63 -18.35 -20.17
CA ARG A 13 0.18 -18.37 -20.35
C ARG A 13 -0.38 -19.79 -20.40
N ASN A 14 0.22 -20.67 -21.19
CA ASN A 14 -0.24 -22.05 -21.33
C ASN A 14 0.04 -22.88 -20.08
N PHE A 15 1.21 -22.71 -19.47
CA PHE A 15 1.56 -23.39 -18.22
C PHE A 15 0.56 -23.08 -17.10
N ILE A 16 0.20 -21.81 -16.91
CA ILE A 16 -0.77 -21.42 -15.88
C ILE A 16 -2.18 -21.91 -16.21
N ARG A 17 -2.58 -21.89 -17.48
CA ARG A 17 -3.84 -22.52 -17.89
C ARG A 17 -3.89 -24.00 -17.46
N ASP A 18 -2.85 -24.76 -17.78
CA ASP A 18 -2.76 -26.20 -17.49
C ASP A 18 -2.71 -26.47 -15.97
N VAL A 19 -2.09 -25.56 -15.19
CA VAL A 19 -2.10 -25.62 -13.71
C VAL A 19 -3.53 -25.40 -13.18
N LYS A 20 -4.21 -24.34 -13.64
CA LYS A 20 -5.59 -24.02 -13.20
C LYS A 20 -6.60 -25.08 -13.63
N GLU A 21 -6.42 -25.73 -14.78
CA GLU A 21 -7.22 -26.87 -15.19
C GLU A 21 -7.11 -28.07 -14.23
N LYS A 22 -5.92 -28.27 -13.62
CA LYS A 22 -5.66 -29.39 -12.70
C LYS A 22 -5.99 -29.08 -11.24
N GLN A 23 -5.74 -27.84 -10.80
CA GLN A 23 -5.88 -27.45 -9.40
C GLN A 23 -7.24 -26.77 -9.09
N GLY A 24 -7.95 -26.33 -10.12
CA GLY A 24 -9.15 -25.50 -10.03
C GLY A 24 -8.92 -24.08 -10.54
N GLN A 25 -9.95 -23.45 -11.09
CA GLN A 25 -9.84 -22.11 -11.67
C GLN A 25 -9.51 -21.04 -10.63
N ASP A 26 -9.88 -21.26 -9.36
CA ASP A 26 -9.61 -20.35 -8.23
C ASP A 26 -8.18 -20.47 -7.67
N PHE A 27 -7.36 -21.36 -8.25
CA PHE A 27 -5.95 -21.47 -7.83
C PHE A 27 -5.22 -20.17 -8.13
N TYR A 28 -4.90 -19.43 -7.05
CA TYR A 28 -4.28 -18.12 -7.15
C TYR A 28 -2.83 -18.23 -7.59
N VAL A 29 -2.44 -17.39 -8.53
CA VAL A 29 -1.06 -17.31 -9.06
C VAL A 29 -0.70 -15.86 -9.30
N PHE A 30 0.50 -15.47 -8.91
CA PHE A 30 1.13 -14.23 -9.33
C PHE A 30 2.58 -14.46 -9.76
N GLY A 31 3.12 -13.53 -10.52
CA GLY A 31 4.46 -13.63 -11.09
C GLY A 31 5.27 -12.36 -10.91
N GLU A 32 6.57 -12.57 -10.75
CA GLU A 32 7.54 -11.50 -10.73
C GLU A 32 7.98 -11.15 -12.15
N PHE A 33 7.31 -10.18 -12.76
CA PHE A 33 7.76 -9.53 -13.97
C PHE A 33 8.51 -8.25 -13.60
N TRP A 34 9.81 -8.37 -13.30
CA TRP A 34 10.61 -7.24 -12.82
C TRP A 34 10.81 -6.19 -13.90
N ASN A 35 9.85 -5.29 -14.02
CA ASN A 35 9.88 -4.18 -14.97
C ASN A 35 9.08 -2.98 -14.41
N GLY A 36 9.74 -1.83 -14.27
CA GLY A 36 9.11 -0.57 -13.84
C GLY A 36 8.52 0.25 -14.98
N ASN A 37 8.36 -0.31 -16.18
CA ASN A 37 7.77 0.38 -17.32
C ASN A 37 6.30 0.00 -17.48
N GLU A 38 5.43 1.00 -17.48
CA GLU A 38 3.97 0.84 -17.58
C GLU A 38 3.54 0.11 -18.87
N GLU A 39 4.08 0.52 -20.03
CA GLU A 39 3.72 -0.06 -21.33
C GLU A 39 4.14 -1.53 -21.44
N ASP A 40 5.31 -1.88 -20.90
CA ASP A 40 5.80 -3.26 -20.88
C ASP A 40 4.93 -4.14 -19.97
N ASN A 41 4.50 -3.63 -18.80
CA ASN A 41 3.60 -4.34 -17.88
C ASN A 41 2.25 -4.59 -18.54
N ASN A 42 1.66 -3.55 -19.17
CA ASN A 42 0.40 -3.66 -19.92
C ASN A 42 0.53 -4.69 -21.05
N THR A 43 1.59 -4.60 -21.85
CA THR A 43 1.87 -5.52 -22.94
C THR A 43 2.04 -6.96 -22.45
N TYR A 44 2.71 -7.17 -21.29
CA TYR A 44 2.89 -8.51 -20.74
C TYR A 44 1.56 -9.09 -20.25
N LEU A 45 0.75 -8.32 -19.51
CA LEU A 45 -0.59 -8.73 -19.07
C LEU A 45 -1.48 -9.16 -20.23
N GLU A 46 -1.48 -8.41 -21.33
CA GLU A 46 -2.24 -8.79 -22.54
C GLU A 46 -1.72 -10.10 -23.16
N LYS A 47 -0.40 -10.30 -23.27
CA LYS A 47 0.22 -11.52 -23.80
C LYS A 47 -0.14 -12.77 -22.99
N ILE A 48 -0.24 -12.65 -21.68
CA ILE A 48 -0.63 -13.76 -20.79
C ILE A 48 -2.15 -13.87 -20.64
N GLU A 49 -2.94 -13.05 -21.36
CA GLU A 49 -4.40 -13.01 -21.30
C GLU A 49 -4.90 -12.78 -19.86
N LYS A 50 -4.16 -12.01 -19.05
CA LYS A 50 -4.49 -11.70 -17.64
C LYS A 50 -4.80 -12.93 -16.78
N ARG A 51 -4.13 -14.05 -17.05
CA ARG A 51 -4.38 -15.34 -16.36
C ARG A 51 -3.84 -15.40 -14.96
N PHE A 52 -2.92 -14.50 -14.62
CA PHE A 52 -2.34 -14.37 -13.29
C PHE A 52 -1.85 -12.93 -13.07
N ASP A 53 -1.64 -12.57 -11.82
CA ASP A 53 -1.30 -11.24 -11.41
C ASP A 53 0.20 -11.01 -11.42
N LEU A 54 0.63 -9.74 -11.41
CA LEU A 54 2.03 -9.35 -11.40
C LEU A 54 2.37 -8.54 -10.15
N VAL A 55 3.60 -8.65 -9.67
CA VAL A 55 4.13 -7.74 -8.65
C VAL A 55 4.25 -6.33 -9.21
N ASP A 56 3.87 -5.33 -8.43
CA ASP A 56 3.90 -3.91 -8.84
C ASP A 56 5.26 -3.28 -8.57
N VAL A 57 6.22 -3.55 -9.45
CA VAL A 57 7.57 -3.00 -9.38
C VAL A 57 7.57 -1.47 -9.51
N SER A 58 6.64 -0.90 -10.27
CA SER A 58 6.54 0.55 -10.45
C SER A 58 6.15 1.24 -9.15
N LEU A 59 5.18 0.70 -8.41
CA LEU A 59 4.81 1.21 -7.09
C LEU A 59 5.98 1.10 -6.11
N HIS A 60 6.65 -0.08 -6.06
CA HIS A 60 7.85 -0.24 -5.23
C HIS A 60 8.90 0.83 -5.53
N ASN A 61 9.19 1.10 -6.80
CA ASN A 61 10.14 2.12 -7.21
C ASN A 61 9.71 3.54 -6.76
N ASN A 62 8.41 3.84 -6.79
CA ASN A 62 7.89 5.11 -6.30
C ASN A 62 8.02 5.22 -4.78
N LEU A 63 7.71 4.16 -4.03
CA LEU A 63 7.89 4.10 -2.57
C LEU A 63 9.37 4.28 -2.17
N HIS A 64 10.28 3.60 -2.86
CA HIS A 64 11.73 3.77 -2.65
C HIS A 64 12.16 5.22 -2.92
N LYS A 65 11.76 5.82 -4.05
CA LYS A 65 12.07 7.22 -4.36
C LYS A 65 11.49 8.18 -3.34
N ALA A 66 10.25 7.98 -2.90
CA ALA A 66 9.62 8.81 -1.87
C ALA A 66 10.40 8.75 -0.56
N SER A 67 10.83 7.56 -0.15
CA SER A 67 11.59 7.37 1.08
C SER A 67 12.98 8.00 1.03
N THR A 68 13.64 7.98 -0.13
CA THR A 68 15.01 8.53 -0.30
C THR A 68 15.04 10.03 -0.56
N ALA A 69 14.04 10.58 -1.25
CA ALA A 69 13.94 12.01 -1.53
C ALA A 69 13.30 12.81 -0.37
N GLY A 70 12.55 12.15 0.51
CA GLY A 70 11.87 12.81 1.63
C GLY A 70 10.93 13.91 1.13
N SER A 71 11.07 15.12 1.68
CA SER A 71 10.21 16.28 1.35
C SER A 71 10.33 16.78 -0.10
N ASP A 72 11.36 16.37 -0.82
CA ASP A 72 11.50 16.71 -2.25
C ASP A 72 10.64 15.83 -3.17
N TYR A 73 10.02 14.76 -2.63
CA TYR A 73 9.12 13.89 -3.39
C TYR A 73 7.68 14.38 -3.29
N ASP A 74 7.02 14.52 -4.44
CA ASP A 74 5.60 14.84 -4.53
C ASP A 74 4.75 13.57 -4.28
N LEU A 75 4.21 13.42 -3.06
CA LEU A 75 3.39 12.28 -2.65
C LEU A 75 2.12 12.13 -3.49
N THR A 76 1.62 13.20 -4.12
CA THR A 76 0.41 13.12 -4.99
C THR A 76 0.64 12.22 -6.19
N THR A 77 1.92 11.95 -6.54
CA THR A 77 2.34 11.12 -7.67
C THR A 77 2.70 9.68 -7.30
N ILE A 78 2.50 9.29 -6.03
CA ILE A 78 2.99 8.01 -5.49
C ILE A 78 2.50 6.78 -6.28
N PHE A 79 1.32 6.85 -6.87
CA PHE A 79 0.74 5.79 -7.70
C PHE A 79 0.94 5.99 -9.20
N ASP A 80 1.61 7.07 -9.64
CA ASP A 80 1.79 7.32 -11.07
C ASP A 80 2.58 6.21 -11.75
N HIS A 81 2.11 5.79 -12.93
CA HIS A 81 2.69 4.71 -13.73
C HIS A 81 2.76 3.35 -13.02
N SER A 82 2.07 3.18 -11.89
CA SER A 82 2.01 1.91 -11.17
C SER A 82 1.04 0.93 -11.81
N LEU A 83 1.29 -0.36 -11.60
CA LEU A 83 0.39 -1.40 -12.07
C LEU A 83 -0.97 -1.31 -11.35
N VAL A 84 -0.98 -1.03 -10.05
CA VAL A 84 -2.20 -0.93 -9.25
C VAL A 84 -3.10 0.22 -9.72
N LYS A 85 -2.54 1.32 -10.23
CA LYS A 85 -3.33 2.42 -10.78
C LYS A 85 -4.05 2.04 -12.08
N ASN A 86 -3.41 1.22 -12.91
CA ASN A 86 -3.92 0.88 -14.24
C ASN A 86 -4.70 -0.42 -14.29
N HIS A 87 -4.30 -1.39 -13.46
CA HIS A 87 -4.86 -2.74 -13.38
C HIS A 87 -4.96 -3.19 -11.92
N PRO A 88 -5.80 -2.53 -11.09
CA PRO A 88 -5.89 -2.80 -9.65
C PRO A 88 -6.18 -4.28 -9.33
N GLU A 89 -6.97 -4.94 -10.18
CA GLU A 89 -7.34 -6.35 -10.05
C GLU A 89 -6.22 -7.34 -10.38
N HIS A 90 -5.10 -6.86 -10.98
CA HIS A 90 -3.96 -7.68 -11.39
C HIS A 90 -2.65 -7.26 -10.74
N ALA A 91 -2.71 -6.37 -9.75
CA ALA A 91 -1.53 -5.84 -9.08
C ALA A 91 -1.32 -6.48 -7.71
N VAL A 92 -0.16 -7.12 -7.52
CA VAL A 92 0.34 -7.51 -6.21
C VAL A 92 1.28 -6.42 -5.70
N THR A 93 0.78 -5.60 -4.78
CA THR A 93 1.53 -4.47 -4.22
C THR A 93 2.47 -4.94 -3.11
N PHE A 94 3.66 -4.37 -3.02
CA PHE A 94 4.65 -4.71 -2.00
C PHE A 94 5.53 -3.50 -1.65
N VAL A 95 6.10 -3.50 -0.46
CA VAL A 95 7.06 -2.46 -0.01
C VAL A 95 8.48 -2.90 -0.34
N ASP A 96 8.91 -4.03 0.19
CA ASP A 96 10.21 -4.65 -0.11
C ASP A 96 10.03 -6.15 -0.38
N ASN A 97 11.07 -6.78 -0.92
CA ASN A 97 11.18 -8.23 -1.07
C ASN A 97 12.61 -8.70 -0.83
N HIS A 98 12.86 -10.00 -1.07
CA HIS A 98 14.17 -10.62 -0.85
C HIS A 98 15.27 -10.07 -1.77
N ASP A 99 14.95 -9.47 -2.92
CA ASP A 99 15.91 -8.91 -3.86
C ASP A 99 16.15 -7.41 -3.66
N THR A 100 15.16 -6.67 -3.12
CA THR A 100 15.25 -5.22 -2.90
C THR A 100 15.89 -4.83 -1.57
N GLN A 101 15.93 -5.76 -0.60
CA GLN A 101 16.55 -5.53 0.70
C GLN A 101 18.04 -5.19 0.57
N ARG A 102 18.61 -4.55 1.58
CA ARG A 102 20.02 -4.15 1.62
C ARG A 102 20.95 -5.33 1.35
N GLY A 103 21.98 -5.10 0.54
CA GLY A 103 23.00 -6.09 0.17
C GLY A 103 22.59 -7.07 -0.93
N GLN A 104 21.40 -6.96 -1.50
CA GLN A 104 20.92 -7.82 -2.57
C GLN A 104 21.11 -7.18 -3.97
N ALA A 105 20.93 -7.99 -5.02
CA ALA A 105 21.25 -7.61 -6.40
C ALA A 105 20.41 -6.45 -6.94
N LEU A 106 19.19 -6.28 -6.46
CA LEU A 106 18.25 -5.23 -6.85
C LEU A 106 18.02 -4.23 -5.72
N GLU A 107 19.02 -4.05 -4.85
CA GLU A 107 18.93 -3.18 -3.68
C GLU A 107 18.26 -1.83 -4.00
N SER A 108 17.07 -1.68 -3.47
CA SER A 108 16.20 -0.51 -3.59
C SER A 108 15.26 -0.43 -2.38
N THR A 109 15.79 -0.77 -1.21
CA THR A 109 14.99 -0.84 0.02
C THR A 109 14.28 0.50 0.29
N VAL A 110 13.04 0.42 0.73
CA VAL A 110 12.31 1.59 1.25
C VAL A 110 12.92 1.96 2.61
N GLU A 111 13.31 3.22 2.81
CA GLU A 111 13.92 3.68 4.05
C GLU A 111 12.99 3.46 5.26
N GLU A 112 13.56 3.07 6.40
CA GLU A 112 12.83 2.62 7.58
C GLU A 112 11.77 3.62 8.07
N TRP A 113 12.09 4.93 8.00
CA TRP A 113 11.16 5.99 8.42
C TRP A 113 9.87 6.02 7.59
N PHE A 114 9.91 5.61 6.32
CA PHE A 114 8.77 5.64 5.41
C PHE A 114 8.02 4.29 5.33
N LYS A 115 8.59 3.20 5.82
CA LYS A 115 7.96 1.86 5.77
C LYS A 115 6.54 1.84 6.38
N PRO A 116 6.26 2.46 7.54
CA PRO A 116 4.90 2.52 8.07
C PRO A 116 3.91 3.16 7.09
N ALA A 117 4.29 4.28 6.47
CA ALA A 117 3.47 4.95 5.45
C ALA A 117 3.30 4.11 4.18
N ALA A 118 4.38 3.47 3.71
CA ALA A 118 4.36 2.59 2.55
C ALA A 118 3.43 1.38 2.76
N TYR A 119 3.48 0.77 3.96
CA TYR A 119 2.56 -0.31 4.31
C TYR A 119 1.11 0.16 4.45
N ALA A 120 0.86 1.35 5.00
CA ALA A 120 -0.48 1.93 5.03
C ALA A 120 -1.04 2.13 3.61
N LEU A 121 -0.21 2.62 2.66
CA LEU A 121 -0.58 2.81 1.25
C LEU A 121 -0.99 1.49 0.56
N ILE A 122 -0.35 0.37 0.84
CA ILE A 122 -0.70 -0.91 0.20
C ILE A 122 -1.74 -1.71 0.97
N LEU A 123 -1.85 -1.55 2.30
CA LEU A 123 -2.76 -2.34 3.13
C LEU A 123 -4.15 -1.72 3.27
N LEU A 124 -4.26 -0.38 3.35
CA LEU A 124 -5.50 0.28 3.76
C LEU A 124 -6.29 0.89 2.61
N ARG A 125 -5.75 0.86 1.40
CA ARG A 125 -6.47 1.26 0.18
C ARG A 125 -7.29 0.09 -0.38
N GLU A 126 -8.24 0.41 -1.26
CA GLU A 126 -9.15 -0.56 -1.88
C GLU A 126 -8.44 -1.43 -2.91
N ASP A 127 -7.55 -0.81 -3.70
CA ASP A 127 -6.95 -1.39 -4.88
C ASP A 127 -5.71 -2.24 -4.57
N GLY A 128 -5.53 -3.30 -5.35
CA GLY A 128 -4.37 -4.19 -5.30
C GLY A 128 -4.46 -5.27 -4.22
N LEU A 129 -3.62 -6.29 -4.37
CA LEU A 129 -3.42 -7.35 -3.39
C LEU A 129 -2.08 -7.14 -2.68
N PRO A 130 -2.05 -6.74 -1.40
CA PRO A 130 -0.80 -6.48 -0.70
C PRO A 130 -0.05 -7.75 -0.34
N CYS A 131 1.27 -7.72 -0.52
CA CYS A 131 2.21 -8.74 -0.10
C CYS A 131 3.19 -8.16 0.93
N LEU A 132 3.22 -8.75 2.13
CA LEU A 132 4.15 -8.36 3.18
C LEU A 132 5.48 -9.07 3.00
N PHE A 133 6.57 -8.33 3.17
CA PHE A 133 7.89 -8.91 3.19
C PHE A 133 8.20 -9.52 4.57
N TYR A 134 8.64 -10.78 4.57
CA TYR A 134 9.00 -11.50 5.79
C TYR A 134 10.06 -10.76 6.62
N GLY A 135 11.07 -10.17 5.94
CA GLY A 135 12.13 -9.41 6.59
C GLY A 135 11.67 -8.14 7.28
N ASP A 136 10.61 -7.48 6.78
CA ASP A 136 10.03 -6.33 7.46
C ASP A 136 9.20 -6.76 8.69
N TYR A 137 8.53 -7.91 8.62
CA TYR A 137 7.71 -8.37 9.73
C TYR A 137 8.54 -8.95 10.90
N TYR A 138 9.55 -9.78 10.59
CA TYR A 138 10.35 -10.47 11.63
C TYR A 138 11.73 -9.88 11.88
N GLY A 139 12.15 -8.92 11.05
CA GLY A 139 13.51 -8.39 11.05
C GLY A 139 14.47 -9.22 10.18
N ILE A 140 15.65 -8.68 9.97
CA ILE A 140 16.74 -9.30 9.20
C ILE A 140 17.97 -9.34 10.09
N GLU A 141 18.61 -10.51 10.19
CA GLU A 141 19.85 -10.70 10.93
C GLU A 141 21.09 -10.65 10.02
N GLY A 142 22.27 -10.43 10.60
CA GLY A 142 23.56 -10.48 9.89
C GLY A 142 24.14 -9.12 9.52
N GLU A 143 24.89 -9.05 8.43
CA GLU A 143 25.64 -7.85 8.01
C GLU A 143 24.72 -6.66 7.68
N PHE A 144 23.55 -6.95 7.11
CA PHE A 144 22.53 -5.95 6.72
C PHE A 144 21.31 -6.05 7.64
N ALA A 145 21.56 -6.16 8.96
CA ALA A 145 20.51 -6.30 9.95
C ALA A 145 19.52 -5.13 9.88
N GLN A 146 18.23 -5.45 10.05
CA GLN A 146 17.12 -4.52 10.11
C GLN A 146 16.20 -4.92 11.28
N GLU A 147 15.76 -3.93 12.05
CA GLU A 147 14.74 -4.14 13.08
C GLU A 147 13.40 -4.57 12.45
N ASN A 148 12.60 -5.29 13.21
CA ASN A 148 11.26 -5.68 12.75
C ASN A 148 10.26 -4.53 12.89
N PHE A 149 9.24 -4.55 12.05
CA PHE A 149 8.09 -3.65 12.09
C PHE A 149 6.82 -4.36 12.56
N GLN A 150 6.93 -5.47 13.28
CA GLN A 150 5.84 -6.36 13.62
C GLN A 150 4.68 -5.61 14.31
N GLU A 151 4.95 -4.80 15.33
CA GLU A 151 3.91 -4.11 16.10
C GLU A 151 3.05 -3.18 15.22
N ILE A 152 3.71 -2.40 14.35
CA ILE A 152 3.03 -1.50 13.40
C ILE A 152 2.27 -2.32 12.35
N LEU A 153 2.89 -3.38 11.83
CA LEU A 153 2.26 -4.23 10.81
C LEU A 153 1.06 -4.99 11.35
N ASP A 154 1.10 -5.46 12.60
CA ASP A 154 -0.05 -6.09 13.25
C ASP A 154 -1.23 -5.12 13.36
N THR A 155 -0.96 -3.85 13.72
CA THR A 155 -1.99 -2.79 13.77
C THR A 155 -2.56 -2.48 12.38
N LEU A 156 -1.71 -2.38 11.36
CA LEU A 156 -2.16 -2.14 9.98
C LEU A 156 -2.92 -3.34 9.39
N LEU A 157 -2.54 -4.57 9.73
CA LEU A 157 -3.27 -5.78 9.34
C LEU A 157 -4.64 -5.87 10.03
N TYR A 158 -4.73 -5.49 11.31
CA TYR A 158 -6.01 -5.33 12.00
C TYR A 158 -6.87 -4.30 11.26
N ALA A 159 -6.33 -3.11 10.98
CA ALA A 159 -7.06 -2.06 10.28
C ALA A 159 -7.54 -2.52 8.88
N ARG A 160 -6.70 -3.25 8.13
CA ARG A 160 -7.11 -3.83 6.83
C ARG A 160 -8.26 -4.79 6.98
N LYS A 161 -8.18 -5.69 7.97
CA LYS A 161 -9.15 -6.77 8.14
C LYS A 161 -10.49 -6.28 8.67
N ASP A 162 -10.47 -5.32 9.59
CA ASP A 162 -11.67 -4.98 10.38
C ASP A 162 -12.19 -3.55 10.12
N LEU A 163 -11.40 -2.64 9.50
CA LEU A 163 -11.75 -1.22 9.36
C LEU A 163 -11.73 -0.70 7.90
N ALA A 164 -10.87 -1.23 7.02
CA ALA A 164 -10.66 -0.68 5.68
C ALA A 164 -11.76 -1.07 4.69
N TYR A 165 -13.01 -0.75 5.00
CA TYR A 165 -14.19 -1.05 4.20
C TYR A 165 -14.92 0.20 3.69
N GLY A 166 -15.88 -0.02 2.79
CA GLY A 166 -16.69 1.03 2.23
C GLY A 166 -15.99 1.81 1.12
N LYS A 167 -16.60 2.91 0.72
CA LYS A 167 -16.09 3.75 -0.37
C LYS A 167 -14.78 4.42 0.02
N GLN A 168 -13.81 4.38 -0.89
CA GLN A 168 -12.58 5.16 -0.79
C GLN A 168 -12.76 6.55 -1.40
N THR A 169 -12.23 7.57 -0.73
CA THR A 169 -12.13 8.94 -1.26
C THR A 169 -10.71 9.45 -1.00
N ASP A 170 -10.02 9.88 -2.05
CA ASP A 170 -8.63 10.34 -2.01
C ASP A 170 -8.55 11.87 -1.88
N TYR A 171 -7.59 12.34 -1.09
CA TYR A 171 -7.22 13.75 -0.86
C TYR A 171 -5.73 13.92 -1.15
N PHE A 172 -5.36 13.78 -2.42
CA PHE A 172 -3.99 13.88 -2.92
C PHE A 172 -3.80 15.24 -3.61
N ASP A 173 -3.87 16.31 -2.84
CA ASP A 173 -3.89 17.72 -3.28
C ASP A 173 -2.79 18.58 -2.66
N ASP A 174 -1.89 17.98 -1.86
CA ASP A 174 -0.71 18.62 -1.27
C ASP A 174 0.50 17.69 -1.48
N PRO A 175 1.60 18.15 -2.10
CA PRO A 175 2.75 17.31 -2.42
C PRO A 175 3.42 16.67 -1.19
N ASN A 176 3.29 17.28 -0.01
CA ASN A 176 3.92 16.78 1.20
C ASN A 176 2.93 16.23 2.24
N CYS A 177 1.63 16.31 1.95
CA CYS A 177 0.60 15.76 2.83
C CYS A 177 -0.56 15.20 2.02
N ILE A 178 -0.71 13.89 2.02
CA ILE A 178 -1.81 13.18 1.36
C ILE A 178 -2.67 12.44 2.39
N GLY A 179 -3.88 12.12 2.00
CA GLY A 179 -4.77 11.30 2.83
C GLY A 179 -5.84 10.63 2.00
N TRP A 180 -6.56 9.71 2.63
CA TRP A 180 -7.77 9.11 2.08
C TRP A 180 -8.68 8.65 3.20
N THR A 181 -9.95 8.45 2.85
CA THR A 181 -10.95 7.89 3.76
C THR A 181 -11.52 6.59 3.21
N ARG A 182 -11.97 5.72 4.12
CA ARG A 182 -12.85 4.57 3.86
C ARG A 182 -14.10 4.79 4.69
N SER A 183 -15.27 4.77 4.05
CA SER A 183 -16.53 5.17 4.71
C SER A 183 -17.04 4.19 5.77
N GLY A 184 -16.41 3.01 5.90
CA GLY A 184 -16.94 1.91 6.67
C GLY A 184 -18.12 1.21 5.98
N ASN A 185 -18.68 0.21 6.63
CA ASN A 185 -19.89 -0.50 6.23
C ASN A 185 -20.60 -1.06 7.49
N GLU A 186 -21.63 -1.90 7.30
CA GLU A 186 -22.37 -2.51 8.42
C GLU A 186 -21.51 -3.38 9.34
N ASP A 187 -20.38 -3.89 8.85
CA ASP A 187 -19.45 -4.81 9.54
C ASP A 187 -18.18 -4.13 10.06
N GLY A 188 -17.90 -2.86 9.68
CA GLY A 188 -16.65 -2.20 10.00
C GLY A 188 -16.74 -0.70 10.14
N SER A 189 -15.98 -0.17 11.09
CA SER A 189 -15.85 1.25 11.38
C SER A 189 -15.18 2.01 10.22
N PRO A 190 -15.41 3.32 10.10
CA PRO A 190 -14.75 4.15 9.10
C PRO A 190 -13.28 4.31 9.42
N LEU A 191 -12.49 4.61 8.38
CA LEU A 191 -11.05 4.80 8.48
C LEU A 191 -10.63 6.07 7.74
N ALA A 192 -9.77 6.88 8.34
CA ALA A 192 -9.04 7.95 7.65
C ALA A 192 -7.54 7.75 7.82
N VAL A 193 -6.78 7.98 6.76
CA VAL A 193 -5.30 7.90 6.80
C VAL A 193 -4.74 9.22 6.33
N THR A 194 -3.73 9.71 7.05
CA THR A 194 -2.98 10.92 6.68
C THR A 194 -1.49 10.60 6.71
N ILE A 195 -0.76 10.99 5.67
CA ILE A 195 0.69 10.79 5.52
C ILE A 195 1.36 12.12 5.25
N SER A 196 2.47 12.39 5.96
CA SER A 196 3.39 13.49 5.66
C SER A 196 4.79 12.96 5.43
N ASN A 197 5.47 13.46 4.39
CA ASN A 197 6.90 13.23 4.15
C ASN A 197 7.78 14.42 4.53
N ASP A 198 7.20 15.45 5.16
CA ASP A 198 7.86 16.68 5.60
C ASP A 198 7.43 17.03 7.04
N ALA A 199 7.19 18.28 7.33
CA ALA A 199 6.71 18.77 8.63
C ALA A 199 5.35 18.18 9.03
N ALA A 200 5.02 18.30 10.31
CA ALA A 200 3.68 17.99 10.81
C ALA A 200 2.63 18.82 10.05
N ASN A 201 1.53 18.20 9.70
CA ASN A 201 0.47 18.78 8.87
C ASN A 201 -0.91 18.26 9.30
N SER A 202 -1.95 18.65 8.60
CA SER A 202 -3.32 18.18 8.80
C SER A 202 -4.03 18.13 7.45
N LYS A 203 -4.97 17.19 7.30
CA LYS A 203 -5.78 17.05 6.10
C LYS A 203 -7.26 17.10 6.47
N SER A 204 -7.98 18.06 5.89
CA SER A 204 -9.43 18.09 6.00
C SER A 204 -10.04 17.06 5.05
N MET A 205 -10.78 16.10 5.60
CA MET A 205 -11.33 14.98 4.83
C MET A 205 -12.75 14.66 5.26
N GLU A 206 -13.60 14.29 4.29
CA GLU A 206 -14.96 13.82 4.53
C GLU A 206 -14.95 12.31 4.83
N ILE A 207 -15.50 11.94 5.98
CA ILE A 207 -15.71 10.55 6.38
C ILE A 207 -17.18 10.12 6.24
N GLY A 208 -18.07 11.09 6.17
CA GLY A 208 -19.51 10.93 6.00
C GLY A 208 -20.31 11.43 7.20
N SER A 209 -21.49 12.04 6.92
CA SER A 209 -22.39 12.62 7.92
C SER A 209 -22.98 11.59 8.90
N ASP A 210 -22.98 10.30 8.54
CA ASP A 210 -23.40 9.23 9.45
C ASP A 210 -22.51 9.13 10.69
N TRP A 211 -21.30 9.68 10.63
CA TRP A 211 -20.32 9.70 11.70
C TRP A 211 -20.23 11.05 12.44
N ALA A 212 -21.17 11.98 12.17
CA ALA A 212 -21.19 13.29 12.82
C ALA A 212 -21.22 13.17 14.34
N GLY A 213 -20.37 13.94 15.01
CA GLY A 213 -20.20 13.93 16.46
C GLY A 213 -19.33 12.78 17.01
N GLN A 214 -18.93 11.80 16.19
CA GLN A 214 -18.00 10.74 16.60
C GLN A 214 -16.58 11.30 16.75
N THR A 215 -15.82 10.71 17.66
CA THR A 215 -14.42 11.07 17.92
C THR A 215 -13.50 9.97 17.42
N PHE A 216 -12.52 10.38 16.61
CA PHE A 216 -11.50 9.51 16.01
C PHE A 216 -10.18 9.61 16.75
N TYR A 217 -9.45 8.51 16.81
CA TYR A 217 -8.15 8.35 17.45
C TYR A 217 -7.16 7.76 16.44
N ASP A 218 -5.88 8.16 16.52
CA ASP A 218 -4.82 7.53 15.75
C ASP A 218 -4.43 6.19 16.40
N ILE A 219 -4.76 5.08 15.74
CA ILE A 219 -4.48 3.73 16.26
C ILE A 219 -3.01 3.34 16.19
N LEU A 220 -2.19 4.09 15.42
CA LEU A 220 -0.73 3.92 15.42
C LEU A 220 -0.07 4.67 16.60
N GLY A 221 -0.79 5.60 17.24
CA GLY A 221 -0.30 6.37 18.36
C GLY A 221 0.77 7.42 18.00
N ASN A 222 0.93 7.76 16.72
CA ASN A 222 1.89 8.76 16.24
C ASN A 222 1.38 10.20 16.47
N CYS A 223 0.08 10.37 16.65
CA CYS A 223 -0.56 11.61 17.02
C CYS A 223 -1.46 11.38 18.24
N SER A 224 -1.31 12.23 19.28
CA SER A 224 -2.09 12.14 20.52
C SER A 224 -3.40 12.93 20.49
N ASP A 225 -3.61 13.69 19.42
CA ASP A 225 -4.83 14.48 19.24
C ASP A 225 -6.03 13.57 18.95
N THR A 226 -7.23 14.12 19.08
CA THR A 226 -8.48 13.47 18.65
C THR A 226 -9.19 14.34 17.64
N VAL A 227 -9.94 13.71 16.73
CA VAL A 227 -10.70 14.40 15.69
C VAL A 227 -12.18 14.15 15.91
N THR A 228 -12.96 15.19 16.11
CA THR A 228 -14.43 15.09 16.18
C THR A 228 -15.01 15.48 14.82
N ILE A 229 -15.84 14.61 14.26
CA ILE A 229 -16.48 14.83 12.95
C ILE A 229 -17.60 15.87 13.10
N ASP A 230 -17.63 16.84 12.20
CA ASP A 230 -18.64 17.88 12.17
C ASP A 230 -20.01 17.39 11.64
N GLU A 231 -21.01 18.30 11.60
CA GLU A 231 -22.40 18.00 11.18
C GLU A 231 -22.47 17.59 9.68
N ASP A 232 -21.51 18.04 8.88
CA ASP A 232 -21.42 17.76 7.43
C ASP A 232 -20.59 16.49 7.14
N GLY A 233 -20.01 15.84 8.16
CA GLY A 233 -19.22 14.61 8.03
C GLY A 233 -17.74 14.83 7.80
N TRP A 234 -17.21 16.04 8.07
CA TRP A 234 -15.80 16.39 7.88
C TRP A 234 -15.03 16.36 9.19
N GLY A 235 -13.72 16.09 9.08
CA GLY A 235 -12.76 16.20 10.17
C GLY A 235 -11.41 16.68 9.66
N ASP A 236 -10.67 17.39 10.54
CA ASP A 236 -9.26 17.79 10.27
C ASP A 236 -8.35 16.76 10.93
N PHE A 237 -7.73 15.89 10.12
CA PHE A 237 -6.94 14.74 10.54
C PHE A 237 -5.44 15.11 10.56
N PRO A 238 -4.83 15.36 11.74
CA PRO A 238 -3.44 15.71 11.86
C PRO A 238 -2.52 14.50 11.58
N VAL A 239 -1.28 14.82 11.25
CA VAL A 239 -0.18 13.87 11.12
C VAL A 239 1.12 14.50 11.62
N SER A 240 1.94 13.74 12.31
CA SER A 240 3.26 14.17 12.76
C SER A 240 4.24 14.32 11.60
N GLU A 241 5.36 15.01 11.84
CA GLU A 241 6.46 15.14 10.88
C GLU A 241 6.93 13.75 10.41
N LYS A 242 7.06 13.58 9.08
CA LYS A 242 7.56 12.34 8.43
C LYS A 242 6.93 11.07 8.99
N SER A 243 5.60 11.05 9.00
CA SER A 243 4.81 10.03 9.70
C SER A 243 3.56 9.66 8.92
N VAL A 244 2.85 8.68 9.46
CA VAL A 244 1.51 8.26 9.06
C VAL A 244 0.64 8.19 10.30
N SER A 245 -0.61 8.63 10.20
CA SER A 245 -1.65 8.44 11.21
C SER A 245 -2.84 7.70 10.59
N VAL A 246 -3.38 6.76 11.36
CA VAL A 246 -4.52 5.93 10.96
C VAL A 246 -5.65 6.13 11.97
N TRP A 247 -6.68 6.82 11.54
CA TRP A 247 -7.76 7.32 12.38
C TRP A 247 -9.00 6.45 12.27
N THR A 248 -9.57 6.07 13.41
CA THR A 248 -10.86 5.39 13.49
C THR A 248 -11.53 5.71 14.83
N ILE A 249 -12.79 5.33 14.98
CA ILE A 249 -13.51 5.43 16.26
C ILE A 249 -13.01 4.35 17.23
N GLN A 250 -13.09 4.63 18.52
CA GLN A 250 -12.83 3.63 19.56
C GLN A 250 -14.11 2.81 19.80
N ASP A 251 -13.98 1.49 19.74
CA ASP A 251 -15.06 0.54 20.08
C ASP A 251 -15.42 0.58 21.58
#